data_82bbc579625dc6233e1d99ad73e73b57
#
_entry.id   82bbc579625dc6233e1d99ad73e73b57
#
_cell.length_a   1.000
_cell.length_b   1.000
_cell.length_c   1.000
_cell.angle_alpha   90.00
_cell.angle_beta   90.00
_cell.angle_gamma   90.00
#
_symmetry.space_group_name_H-M   'P 1'
#
loop_
_entity.id
_entity.type
_entity.pdbx_description
1 polymer ?
#
loop_
_entity_poly.entity_id
_entity_poly.type
_entity_poly.pdbx_seq_one_letter_code
_entity_poly.pdbx_strand_id
1 'polypeptide(L)'
;MQIRFDKIPSFLGLPISDLEDLAPNQVAIAGYFCDNLDKTFAGQRYLARQLRYVSRSKAVPLNATDLGDLNVFPLETEKHFSSVISQCEAVLELGAYLVLVGGDSSGLKALGAAVQNVINPDVPIVSLSNNNKLNLSKTQKIILSVDLKELAGKWLSKPRRLNGLSPSQIISQINNIPNKIIAVAIFGLAPELDSRGSTETQVALNILEAVVKRLDKGAH
;
A
#
# COMPACT_ATOMS: atom_id res chain seq x y z
N MET A 1 20.79 6.53 -34.74
CA MET A 1 19.45 6.63 -34.14
C MET A 1 19.49 5.82 -32.86
N GLN A 2 19.50 6.46 -31.69
CA GLN A 2 19.55 5.78 -30.40
C GLN A 2 18.11 5.38 -30.04
N ILE A 3 17.79 4.08 -30.07
CA ILE A 3 16.49 3.57 -29.64
C ILE A 3 16.46 3.72 -28.12
N ARG A 4 15.70 4.68 -27.60
CA ARG A 4 15.41 4.78 -26.17
C ARG A 4 14.23 3.86 -25.88
N PHE A 5 14.48 2.78 -25.16
CA PHE A 5 13.41 2.03 -24.52
C PHE A 5 12.89 2.87 -23.36
N ASP A 6 11.56 3.08 -23.30
CA ASP A 6 10.94 3.71 -22.13
C ASP A 6 11.24 2.84 -20.90
N LYS A 7 11.58 3.49 -19.78
CA LYS A 7 11.78 2.78 -18.52
C LYS A 7 10.49 2.05 -18.16
N ILE A 8 10.62 0.82 -17.67
CA ILE A 8 9.48 0.08 -17.10
C ILE A 8 8.92 0.94 -15.97
N PRO A 9 7.61 1.26 -15.98
CA PRO A 9 7.01 2.03 -14.90
C PRO A 9 7.13 1.31 -13.56
N SER A 10 7.62 2.02 -12.54
CA SER A 10 7.72 1.53 -11.16
C SER A 10 7.07 2.52 -10.18
N PHE A 11 6.75 2.07 -8.97
CA PHE A 11 6.27 2.96 -7.94
C PHE A 11 7.30 4.05 -7.63
N LEU A 12 6.88 5.31 -7.69
CA LEU A 12 7.71 6.49 -7.38
C LEU A 12 9.03 6.59 -8.19
N GLY A 13 9.15 5.85 -9.30
CA GLY A 13 10.38 5.77 -10.07
C GLY A 13 11.51 4.99 -9.37
N LEU A 14 11.16 4.17 -8.39
CA LEU A 14 12.09 3.33 -7.63
C LEU A 14 12.70 2.22 -8.50
N PRO A 15 13.85 1.66 -8.10
CA PRO A 15 14.37 0.45 -8.73
C PRO A 15 13.37 -0.70 -8.60
N ILE A 16 13.33 -1.55 -9.61
CA ILE A 16 12.62 -2.83 -9.56
C ILE A 16 13.67 -3.86 -9.14
N SER A 17 13.36 -4.66 -8.12
CA SER A 17 14.27 -5.66 -7.55
C SER A 17 13.54 -6.98 -7.35
N ASP A 18 14.29 -8.05 -7.36
CA ASP A 18 13.82 -9.35 -6.92
C ASP A 18 13.91 -9.47 -5.38
N LEU A 19 13.25 -10.46 -4.82
CA LEU A 19 13.22 -10.70 -3.38
C LEU A 19 14.64 -10.91 -2.81
N GLU A 20 15.52 -11.55 -3.59
CA GLU A 20 16.92 -11.88 -3.21
C GLU A 20 17.80 -10.64 -3.03
N ASP A 21 17.44 -9.52 -3.66
CA ASP A 21 18.16 -8.25 -3.58
C ASP A 21 17.70 -7.36 -2.41
N LEU A 22 16.69 -7.82 -1.66
CA LEU A 22 16.05 -7.01 -0.63
C LEU A 22 16.89 -6.97 0.66
N ALA A 23 17.20 -5.77 1.13
CA ALA A 23 17.95 -5.58 2.35
C ALA A 23 17.06 -5.39 3.59
N PRO A 24 17.51 -5.76 4.80
CA PRO A 24 16.82 -5.42 6.05
C PRO A 24 16.58 -3.90 6.18
N ASN A 25 15.43 -3.54 6.75
CA ASN A 25 14.95 -2.16 6.89
C ASN A 25 14.71 -1.39 5.58
N GLN A 26 14.84 -2.02 4.44
CA GLN A 26 14.43 -1.44 3.16
C GLN A 26 12.89 -1.45 3.05
N VAL A 27 12.32 -0.49 2.33
CA VAL A 27 10.88 -0.45 2.06
C VAL A 27 10.60 -1.19 0.75
N ALA A 28 9.94 -2.32 0.84
CA ALA A 28 9.47 -3.10 -0.29
C ALA A 28 8.03 -2.71 -0.64
N ILE A 29 7.75 -2.38 -1.90
CA ILE A 29 6.40 -2.06 -2.37
C ILE A 29 5.97 -3.15 -3.34
N ALA A 30 4.84 -3.80 -3.06
CA ALA A 30 4.25 -4.82 -3.92
C ALA A 30 2.84 -4.45 -4.35
N GLY A 31 2.48 -4.74 -5.59
CA GLY A 31 1.13 -4.58 -6.10
C GLY A 31 0.24 -5.77 -5.73
N TYR A 32 -1.01 -5.49 -5.34
CA TYR A 32 -2.03 -6.49 -5.08
C TYR A 32 -3.16 -6.41 -6.10
N PHE A 33 -3.23 -7.42 -6.98
CA PHE A 33 -4.09 -7.40 -8.17
C PHE A 33 -5.34 -8.28 -8.00
N CYS A 34 -6.13 -8.03 -6.93
CA CYS A 34 -7.38 -8.73 -6.63
C CYS A 34 -8.44 -7.78 -6.09
N ASP A 35 -9.69 -7.89 -6.56
CA ASP A 35 -10.81 -7.05 -6.12
C ASP A 35 -12.18 -7.77 -6.13
N ASN A 36 -12.17 -9.10 -6.06
CA ASN A 36 -13.39 -9.90 -6.11
C ASN A 36 -13.71 -10.64 -4.81
N LEU A 37 -12.88 -10.52 -3.78
CA LEU A 37 -13.06 -11.19 -2.50
C LEU A 37 -13.78 -10.33 -1.44
N ASP A 38 -13.74 -9.01 -1.59
CA ASP A 38 -14.51 -8.07 -0.78
C ASP A 38 -15.54 -7.38 -1.68
N LYS A 39 -16.77 -7.82 -1.69
CA LYS A 39 -17.93 -7.37 -2.52
C LYS A 39 -18.08 -5.84 -2.67
N THR A 40 -17.00 -5.15 -3.04
CA THR A 40 -16.88 -3.71 -3.23
C THR A 40 -16.88 -3.35 -4.73
N PHE A 41 -16.25 -2.25 -5.09
CA PHE A 41 -16.20 -1.82 -6.48
C PHE A 41 -15.21 -2.66 -7.29
N ALA A 42 -15.60 -3.09 -8.47
CA ALA A 42 -14.66 -3.62 -9.45
C ALA A 42 -13.65 -2.53 -9.87
N GLY A 43 -12.46 -2.96 -10.28
CA GLY A 43 -11.41 -2.06 -10.79
C GLY A 43 -10.34 -1.66 -9.75
N GLN A 44 -10.53 -1.94 -8.46
CA GLN A 44 -9.54 -1.63 -7.41
C GLN A 44 -8.20 -2.33 -7.65
N ARG A 45 -8.21 -3.50 -8.29
CA ARG A 45 -7.01 -4.25 -8.70
C ARG A 45 -6.06 -3.44 -9.59
N TYR A 46 -6.56 -2.47 -10.35
CA TYR A 46 -5.73 -1.68 -11.26
C TYR A 46 -4.99 -0.51 -10.58
N LEU A 47 -5.21 -0.26 -9.29
CA LEU A 47 -4.59 0.86 -8.58
C LEU A 47 -3.06 0.78 -8.63
N ALA A 48 -2.47 -0.38 -8.34
CA ALA A 48 -1.01 -0.55 -8.36
C ALA A 48 -0.42 -0.19 -9.73
N ARG A 49 -1.00 -0.73 -10.80
CA ARG A 49 -0.58 -0.45 -12.18
C ARG A 49 -0.69 1.04 -12.51
N GLN A 50 -1.80 1.67 -12.14
CA GLN A 50 -2.02 3.08 -12.42
C GLN A 50 -1.05 3.98 -11.65
N LEU A 51 -0.75 3.66 -10.39
CA LEU A 51 0.23 4.42 -9.61
C LEU A 51 1.64 4.32 -10.20
N ARG A 52 2.06 3.14 -10.66
CA ARG A 52 3.34 2.99 -11.39
C ARG A 52 3.36 3.87 -12.63
N TYR A 53 2.28 3.86 -13.41
CA TYR A 53 2.20 4.64 -14.63
C TYR A 53 2.29 6.14 -14.39
N VAL A 54 1.54 6.69 -13.43
CA VAL A 54 1.56 8.14 -13.14
C VAL A 54 2.83 8.60 -12.42
N SER A 55 3.56 7.69 -11.77
CA SER A 55 4.83 7.99 -11.10
C SER A 55 6.08 7.79 -11.94
N ARG A 56 5.96 7.36 -13.20
CA ARG A 56 7.10 7.03 -14.10
C ARG A 56 8.12 8.15 -14.28
N SER A 57 7.72 9.41 -14.11
CA SER A 57 8.61 10.58 -14.20
C SER A 57 9.18 11.02 -12.85
N LYS A 58 8.78 10.38 -11.76
CA LYS A 58 9.34 10.66 -10.43
C LYS A 58 10.69 9.94 -10.27
N ALA A 59 11.57 10.53 -9.49
CA ALA A 59 12.79 9.91 -9.02
C ALA A 59 12.97 10.37 -7.57
N VAL A 60 12.47 9.59 -6.63
CA VAL A 60 12.56 9.92 -5.21
C VAL A 60 13.74 9.12 -4.61
N PRO A 61 14.76 9.79 -4.04
CA PRO A 61 15.88 9.10 -3.40
C PRO A 61 15.41 8.53 -2.06
N LEU A 62 14.93 7.29 -2.07
CA LEU A 62 14.43 6.57 -0.90
C LEU A 62 15.11 5.19 -0.84
N ASN A 63 15.35 4.69 0.37
CA ASN A 63 15.75 3.30 0.58
C ASN A 63 14.54 2.36 0.40
N ALA A 64 14.06 2.31 -0.84
CA ALA A 64 12.85 1.59 -1.21
C ALA A 64 12.97 0.94 -2.58
N THR A 65 12.20 -0.11 -2.84
CA THR A 65 12.17 -0.83 -4.10
C THR A 65 10.76 -1.28 -4.47
N ASP A 66 10.49 -1.46 -5.76
CA ASP A 66 9.27 -2.06 -6.32
C ASP A 66 9.53 -3.55 -6.58
N LEU A 67 8.80 -4.43 -5.90
CA LEU A 67 8.90 -5.91 -6.09
C LEU A 67 7.98 -6.43 -7.19
N GLY A 68 7.31 -5.57 -7.94
CA GLY A 68 6.30 -6.00 -8.90
C GLY A 68 4.97 -6.34 -8.24
N ASP A 69 4.19 -7.21 -8.88
CA ASP A 69 2.88 -7.62 -8.39
C ASP A 69 2.95 -9.01 -7.74
N LEU A 70 2.22 -9.19 -6.65
CA LEU A 70 2.08 -10.50 -6.01
C LEU A 70 1.34 -11.49 -6.91
N ASN A 71 1.73 -12.77 -6.84
CA ASN A 71 1.02 -13.85 -7.49
C ASN A 71 -0.32 -14.10 -6.79
N VAL A 72 -1.42 -13.87 -7.50
CA VAL A 72 -2.78 -13.98 -6.99
C VAL A 72 -3.57 -15.05 -7.74
N PHE A 73 -4.52 -15.69 -7.06
CA PHE A 73 -5.41 -16.72 -7.60
C PHE A 73 -6.87 -16.34 -7.34
N PRO A 74 -7.43 -15.37 -8.04
CA PRO A 74 -8.72 -14.75 -7.68
C PRO A 74 -9.92 -15.71 -7.67
N LEU A 75 -9.83 -16.85 -8.36
CA LEU A 75 -10.90 -17.86 -8.44
C LEU A 75 -10.74 -19.00 -7.43
N GLU A 76 -9.60 -19.08 -6.73
CA GLU A 76 -9.24 -20.17 -5.81
C GLU A 76 -8.94 -19.55 -4.43
N THR A 77 -9.96 -19.26 -3.64
CA THR A 77 -9.84 -18.43 -2.41
C THR A 77 -8.76 -18.94 -1.43
N GLU A 78 -8.70 -20.21 -1.15
CA GLU A 78 -7.69 -20.79 -0.21
C GLU A 78 -6.28 -20.66 -0.76
N LYS A 79 -6.08 -21.05 -2.03
CA LYS A 79 -4.79 -20.90 -2.71
C LYS A 79 -4.37 -19.44 -2.84
N HIS A 80 -5.33 -18.54 -3.08
CA HIS A 80 -5.10 -17.11 -3.11
C HIS A 80 -4.52 -16.62 -1.79
N PHE A 81 -5.21 -16.88 -0.68
CA PHE A 81 -4.74 -16.44 0.64
C PHE A 81 -3.40 -17.06 1.01
N SER A 82 -3.21 -18.37 0.83
CA SER A 82 -1.94 -19.02 1.14
C SER A 82 -0.79 -18.44 0.31
N SER A 83 -0.99 -18.21 -0.99
CA SER A 83 0.02 -17.61 -1.87
C SER A 83 0.39 -16.19 -1.44
N VAL A 84 -0.60 -15.32 -1.20
CA VAL A 84 -0.35 -13.93 -0.82
C VAL A 84 0.31 -13.85 0.56
N ILE A 85 -0.14 -14.65 1.53
CA ILE A 85 0.47 -14.72 2.86
C ILE A 85 1.95 -15.12 2.73
N SER A 86 2.25 -16.22 2.04
CA SER A 86 3.62 -16.72 1.89
C SER A 86 4.56 -15.70 1.23
N GLN A 87 4.09 -14.98 0.22
CA GLN A 87 4.88 -13.92 -0.42
C GLN A 87 5.13 -12.72 0.51
N CYS A 88 4.13 -12.34 1.32
CA CYS A 88 4.30 -11.29 2.34
C CYS A 88 5.27 -11.75 3.46
N GLU A 89 5.16 -13.01 3.91
CA GLU A 89 6.07 -13.61 4.90
C GLU A 89 7.52 -13.54 4.42
N ALA A 90 7.79 -13.95 3.18
CA ALA A 90 9.12 -13.94 2.61
C ALA A 90 9.79 -12.54 2.65
N VAL A 91 9.02 -11.47 2.41
CA VAL A 91 9.52 -10.09 2.53
C VAL A 91 9.80 -9.72 3.99
N LEU A 92 8.90 -10.08 4.91
CA LEU A 92 8.98 -9.73 6.32
C LEU A 92 10.11 -10.50 7.04
N GLU A 93 10.38 -11.75 6.65
CA GLU A 93 11.48 -12.59 7.16
C GLU A 93 12.86 -11.99 6.86
N LEU A 94 12.99 -11.25 5.75
CA LEU A 94 14.20 -10.48 5.41
C LEU A 94 14.36 -9.21 6.27
N GLY A 95 13.40 -8.92 7.16
CA GLY A 95 13.42 -7.73 8.00
C GLY A 95 13.10 -6.43 7.25
N ALA A 96 12.54 -6.50 6.06
CA ALA A 96 12.09 -5.35 5.28
C ALA A 96 10.71 -4.86 5.75
N TYR A 97 10.38 -3.60 5.44
CA TYR A 97 9.04 -3.05 5.57
C TYR A 97 8.23 -3.36 4.31
N LEU A 98 6.99 -3.83 4.45
CA LEU A 98 6.16 -4.15 3.29
C LEU A 98 5.02 -3.14 3.11
N VAL A 99 4.92 -2.56 1.92
CA VAL A 99 3.79 -1.73 1.48
C VAL A 99 3.03 -2.48 0.39
N LEU A 100 1.84 -2.95 0.71
CA LEU A 100 0.94 -3.61 -0.24
C LEU A 100 0.00 -2.57 -0.85
N VAL A 101 -0.05 -2.50 -2.18
CA VAL A 101 -0.78 -1.43 -2.90
C VAL A 101 -1.80 -2.03 -3.87
N GLY A 102 -3.03 -1.56 -3.79
CA GLY A 102 -4.11 -1.93 -4.70
C GLY A 102 -5.05 -2.98 -4.15
N GLY A 103 -5.99 -3.38 -4.99
CA GLY A 103 -7.01 -4.36 -4.67
C GLY A 103 -8.02 -3.94 -3.62
N ASP A 104 -8.71 -4.93 -3.08
CA ASP A 104 -9.69 -4.80 -2.02
C ASP A 104 -9.10 -5.11 -0.63
N SER A 105 -9.93 -5.11 0.41
CA SER A 105 -9.50 -5.35 1.79
C SER A 105 -8.98 -6.76 2.07
N SER A 106 -9.11 -7.71 1.14
CA SER A 106 -8.57 -9.06 1.29
C SER A 106 -7.04 -9.07 1.35
N GLY A 107 -6.38 -8.12 0.63
CA GLY A 107 -4.93 -7.91 0.74
C GLY A 107 -4.48 -7.53 2.15
N LEU A 108 -5.23 -6.67 2.84
CA LEU A 108 -4.97 -6.33 4.24
C LEU A 108 -5.10 -7.55 5.16
N LYS A 109 -6.08 -8.43 4.93
CA LYS A 109 -6.26 -9.66 5.71
C LYS A 109 -5.07 -10.59 5.55
N ALA A 110 -4.60 -10.79 4.32
CA ALA A 110 -3.43 -11.61 4.04
C ALA A 110 -2.15 -11.03 4.65
N LEU A 111 -1.94 -9.71 4.49
CA LEU A 111 -0.82 -8.99 5.10
C LEU A 111 -0.84 -9.10 6.63
N GLY A 112 -2.02 -8.97 7.23
CA GLY A 112 -2.22 -9.13 8.68
C GLY A 112 -1.79 -10.51 9.16
N ALA A 113 -2.24 -11.57 8.48
CA ALA A 113 -1.85 -12.95 8.80
C ALA A 113 -0.34 -13.16 8.67
N ALA A 114 0.29 -12.68 7.59
CA ALA A 114 1.74 -12.78 7.40
C ALA A 114 2.53 -12.08 8.52
N VAL A 115 2.13 -10.87 8.92
CA VAL A 115 2.76 -10.15 10.03
C VAL A 115 2.60 -10.90 11.36
N GLN A 116 1.42 -11.46 11.61
CA GLN A 116 1.17 -12.24 12.81
C GLN A 116 2.02 -13.51 12.87
N ASN A 117 2.22 -14.17 11.74
CA ASN A 117 3.03 -15.38 11.66
C ASN A 117 4.53 -15.10 11.87
N VAL A 118 5.08 -14.05 11.22
CA VAL A 118 6.52 -13.78 11.20
C VAL A 118 6.99 -12.91 12.36
N ILE A 119 6.19 -11.93 12.76
CA ILE A 119 6.63 -10.89 13.71
C ILE A 119 6.07 -11.16 15.12
N ASN A 120 4.74 -11.12 15.28
CA ASN A 120 4.05 -11.35 16.54
C ASN A 120 2.54 -11.43 16.30
N PRO A 121 1.82 -12.42 16.89
CA PRO A 121 0.37 -12.54 16.75
C PRO A 121 -0.43 -11.35 17.29
N ASP A 122 0.14 -10.54 18.20
CA ASP A 122 -0.53 -9.40 18.83
C ASP A 122 -0.31 -8.07 18.12
N VAL A 123 0.28 -8.06 16.91
CA VAL A 123 0.47 -6.83 16.15
C VAL A 123 -0.88 -6.29 15.65
N PRO A 124 -1.34 -5.12 16.12
CA PRO A 124 -2.63 -4.60 15.75
C PRO A 124 -2.64 -3.96 14.36
N ILE A 125 -3.79 -4.04 13.70
CA ILE A 125 -4.10 -3.27 12.50
C ILE A 125 -4.72 -1.94 12.91
N VAL A 126 -4.11 -0.86 12.46
CA VAL A 126 -4.54 0.51 12.71
C VAL A 126 -5.08 1.12 11.43
N SER A 127 -6.36 1.45 11.40
CA SER A 127 -7.00 2.11 10.27
C SER A 127 -7.07 3.61 10.48
N LEU A 128 -6.75 4.40 9.45
CA LEU A 128 -6.90 5.85 9.51
C LEU A 128 -8.38 6.23 9.45
N SER A 129 -8.83 7.05 10.39
CA SER A 129 -10.22 7.54 10.45
C SER A 129 -10.31 8.87 11.17
N ASN A 130 -11.46 9.56 11.06
CA ASN A 130 -11.72 10.84 11.73
C ASN A 130 -11.68 10.78 13.26
N ASN A 131 -11.79 9.58 13.86
CA ASN A 131 -11.95 9.41 15.31
C ASN A 131 -10.84 8.58 15.96
N ASN A 132 -9.68 8.41 15.32
CA ASN A 132 -8.60 7.58 15.88
C ASN A 132 -7.92 8.25 17.08
N LYS A 133 -8.45 7.99 18.28
CA LYS A 133 -7.62 8.02 19.50
C LYS A 133 -6.93 6.65 19.59
N LEU A 134 -5.69 6.58 19.10
CA LEU A 134 -4.86 5.38 19.22
C LEU A 134 -4.43 5.23 20.69
N ASN A 135 -5.12 4.39 21.45
CA ASN A 135 -4.71 3.99 22.81
C ASN A 135 -3.66 2.86 22.77
N LEU A 136 -2.64 3.04 21.92
CA LEU A 136 -1.56 2.06 21.79
C LEU A 136 -0.33 2.54 22.55
N SER A 137 0.44 1.61 23.11
CA SER A 137 1.78 1.91 23.61
C SER A 137 2.64 2.43 22.47
N LYS A 138 3.40 3.51 22.67
CA LYS A 138 4.27 4.10 21.64
C LYS A 138 5.32 3.13 21.10
N THR A 139 5.69 2.13 21.87
CA THR A 139 6.67 1.10 21.50
C THR A 139 6.05 -0.07 20.70
N GLN A 140 4.73 -0.15 20.60
CA GLN A 140 4.05 -1.22 19.92
C GLN A 140 4.23 -1.11 18.39
N LYS A 141 4.62 -2.22 17.76
CA LYS A 141 4.62 -2.35 16.30
C LYS A 141 3.19 -2.40 15.77
N ILE A 142 2.95 -1.85 14.60
CA ILE A 142 1.61 -1.80 13.98
C ILE A 142 1.64 -2.15 12.50
N ILE A 143 0.50 -2.61 11.99
CA ILE A 143 0.15 -2.64 10.58
C ILE A 143 -0.74 -1.42 10.31
N LEU A 144 -0.39 -0.60 9.33
CA LEU A 144 -1.19 0.56 8.96
C LEU A 144 -2.14 0.21 7.80
N SER A 145 -3.42 0.42 8.01
CA SER A 145 -4.46 0.29 6.97
C SER A 145 -4.85 1.67 6.44
N VAL A 146 -4.68 1.88 5.15
CA VAL A 146 -5.07 3.10 4.42
C VAL A 146 -6.15 2.74 3.40
N ASP A 147 -7.40 2.76 3.83
CA ASP A 147 -8.55 2.57 2.94
C ASP A 147 -8.89 3.91 2.26
N LEU A 148 -8.61 4.02 0.97
CA LEU A 148 -8.86 5.24 0.18
C LEU A 148 -10.35 5.55 0.04
N LYS A 149 -11.25 4.62 0.36
CA LYS A 149 -12.70 4.87 0.44
C LYS A 149 -13.10 5.80 1.61
N GLU A 150 -12.21 5.97 2.59
CA GLU A 150 -12.39 6.91 3.70
C GLU A 150 -12.11 8.39 3.31
N LEU A 151 -11.64 8.65 2.11
CA LEU A 151 -11.52 10.02 1.58
C LEU A 151 -12.90 10.69 1.49
N ALA A 152 -12.94 11.99 1.79
CA ALA A 152 -14.16 12.79 1.67
C ALA A 152 -14.68 12.83 0.22
N GLY A 153 -16.00 12.92 0.06
CA GLY A 153 -16.67 12.83 -1.23
C GLY A 153 -16.20 13.80 -2.30
N LYS A 154 -15.65 14.96 -1.91
CA LYS A 154 -15.06 15.90 -2.86
C LYS A 154 -13.77 15.40 -3.55
N TRP A 155 -13.15 14.35 -3.00
CA TRP A 155 -11.90 13.76 -3.51
C TRP A 155 -12.12 12.47 -4.30
N LEU A 156 -13.35 11.93 -4.29
CA LEU A 156 -13.70 10.67 -4.96
C LEU A 156 -14.85 10.89 -5.94
N SER A 157 -14.78 10.27 -7.10
CA SER A 157 -15.86 10.27 -8.10
C SER A 157 -17.07 9.46 -7.63
N LYS A 158 -16.84 8.41 -6.84
CA LYS A 158 -17.88 7.61 -6.18
C LYS A 158 -17.63 7.52 -4.67
N PRO A 159 -17.99 8.56 -3.90
CA PRO A 159 -17.71 8.59 -2.48
C PRO A 159 -18.60 7.62 -1.70
N ARG A 160 -18.04 6.94 -0.71
CA ARG A 160 -18.83 6.24 0.31
C ARG A 160 -19.29 7.16 1.43
N ARG A 161 -18.52 8.22 1.71
CA ARG A 161 -18.78 9.18 2.79
C ARG A 161 -18.66 10.62 2.30
N LEU A 162 -19.65 11.43 2.60
CA LEU A 162 -19.57 12.87 2.33
C LEU A 162 -18.52 13.56 3.22
N ASN A 163 -18.42 13.13 4.48
CA ASN A 163 -17.56 13.71 5.52
C ASN A 163 -16.34 12.82 5.85
N GLY A 164 -15.65 12.32 4.83
CA GLY A 164 -14.42 11.55 4.99
C GLY A 164 -13.20 12.45 5.28
N LEU A 165 -12.02 11.83 5.34
CA LEU A 165 -10.75 12.52 5.53
C LEU A 165 -10.33 13.30 4.25
N SER A 166 -9.68 14.43 4.42
CA SER A 166 -8.94 15.05 3.31
C SER A 166 -7.58 14.33 3.11
N PRO A 167 -6.97 14.41 1.91
CA PRO A 167 -5.63 13.87 1.68
C PRO A 167 -4.59 14.42 2.66
N SER A 168 -4.66 15.71 2.99
CA SER A 168 -3.76 16.34 3.95
C SER A 168 -3.93 15.80 5.37
N GLN A 169 -5.16 15.48 5.78
CA GLN A 169 -5.41 14.84 7.07
C GLN A 169 -4.86 13.42 7.12
N ILE A 170 -5.02 12.63 6.05
CA ILE A 170 -4.44 11.28 5.95
C ILE A 170 -2.92 11.37 6.06
N ILE A 171 -2.27 12.23 5.27
CA ILE A 171 -0.81 12.41 5.29
C ILE A 171 -0.33 12.89 6.66
N SER A 172 -1.05 13.83 7.28
CA SER A 172 -0.73 14.29 8.63
C SER A 172 -0.84 13.17 9.67
N GLN A 173 -1.88 12.34 9.60
CA GLN A 173 -2.01 11.19 10.50
C GLN A 173 -0.85 10.20 10.31
N ILE A 174 -0.49 9.84 9.06
CA ILE A 174 0.65 8.96 8.76
C ILE A 174 1.94 9.49 9.39
N ASN A 175 2.23 10.77 9.21
CA ASN A 175 3.45 11.39 9.70
C ASN A 175 3.51 11.49 11.24
N ASN A 176 2.35 11.58 11.90
CA ASN A 176 2.24 11.75 13.34
C ASN A 176 1.97 10.46 14.13
N ILE A 177 1.88 9.30 13.47
CA ILE A 177 1.78 8.00 14.15
C ILE A 177 3.06 7.78 14.98
N PRO A 178 2.95 7.65 16.32
CA PRO A 178 4.12 7.49 17.18
C PRO A 178 4.71 6.06 17.14
N ASN A 179 3.92 5.10 16.66
CA ASN A 179 4.25 3.69 16.64
C ASN A 179 5.22 3.33 15.51
N LYS A 180 5.96 2.23 15.69
CA LYS A 180 6.75 1.63 14.61
C LYS A 180 5.82 0.93 13.63
N ILE A 181 5.65 1.50 12.44
CA ILE A 181 4.91 0.88 11.34
C ILE A 181 5.83 -0.16 10.70
N ILE A 182 5.39 -1.42 10.59
CA ILE A 182 6.15 -2.52 9.99
C ILE A 182 5.59 -2.98 8.64
N ALA A 183 4.29 -2.77 8.44
CA ALA A 183 3.64 -3.07 7.18
C ALA A 183 2.50 -2.10 6.94
N VAL A 184 2.18 -1.85 5.67
CA VAL A 184 1.10 -0.94 5.25
C VAL A 184 0.30 -1.58 4.13
N ALA A 185 -1.03 -1.46 4.17
CA ALA A 185 -1.90 -1.75 3.03
C ALA A 185 -2.60 -0.47 2.57
N ILE A 186 -2.47 -0.13 1.29
CA ILE A 186 -3.16 1.01 0.63
C ILE A 186 -4.10 0.42 -0.42
N PHE A 187 -5.41 0.57 -0.24
CA PHE A 187 -6.41 -0.08 -1.09
C PHE A 187 -7.70 0.73 -1.21
N GLY A 188 -8.66 0.21 -1.98
CA GLY A 188 -10.01 0.74 -1.99
C GLY A 188 -10.30 1.82 -3.03
N LEU A 189 -9.38 2.13 -3.94
CA LEU A 189 -9.59 3.03 -5.07
C LEU A 189 -9.62 2.26 -6.38
N ALA A 190 -10.63 2.54 -7.22
CA ALA A 190 -10.74 2.02 -8.58
C ALA A 190 -10.41 3.14 -9.59
N PRO A 191 -9.21 3.18 -10.17
CA PRO A 191 -8.76 4.28 -11.04
C PRO A 191 -9.63 4.47 -12.28
N GLU A 192 -10.26 3.42 -12.76
CA GLU A 192 -11.18 3.45 -13.91
C GLU A 192 -12.43 4.30 -13.65
N LEU A 193 -12.76 4.54 -12.38
CA LEU A 193 -13.88 5.37 -11.96
C LEU A 193 -13.47 6.83 -11.74
N ASP A 194 -12.18 7.15 -11.88
CA ASP A 194 -11.65 8.52 -11.72
C ASP A 194 -12.04 9.38 -12.92
N SER A 195 -13.22 9.99 -12.84
CA SER A 195 -13.75 10.88 -13.87
C SER A 195 -13.12 12.28 -13.88
N ARG A 196 -12.17 12.55 -12.96
CA ARG A 196 -11.58 13.88 -12.73
C ARG A 196 -10.16 14.01 -13.26
N GLY A 197 -9.82 13.33 -14.35
CA GLY A 197 -8.51 13.46 -14.97
C GLY A 197 -7.34 12.98 -14.11
N SER A 198 -7.51 11.83 -13.47
CA SER A 198 -6.51 11.20 -12.59
C SER A 198 -6.25 11.92 -11.25
N THR A 199 -7.16 12.78 -10.81
CA THR A 199 -7.03 13.50 -9.52
C THR A 199 -7.00 12.52 -8.33
N GLU A 200 -7.86 11.52 -8.33
CA GLU A 200 -7.92 10.49 -7.28
C GLU A 200 -6.64 9.66 -7.24
N THR A 201 -6.15 9.30 -8.41
CA THR A 201 -4.89 8.57 -8.58
C THR A 201 -3.70 9.41 -8.09
N GLN A 202 -3.68 10.72 -8.36
CA GLN A 202 -2.63 11.61 -7.86
C GLN A 202 -2.69 11.76 -6.33
N VAL A 203 -3.88 11.80 -5.74
CA VAL A 203 -4.07 11.77 -4.29
C VAL A 203 -3.50 10.48 -3.69
N ALA A 204 -3.84 9.33 -4.28
CA ALA A 204 -3.33 8.04 -3.83
C ALA A 204 -1.80 7.96 -3.95
N LEU A 205 -1.21 8.54 -5.01
CA LEU A 205 0.24 8.61 -5.19
C LEU A 205 0.91 9.47 -4.10
N ASN A 206 0.34 10.60 -3.74
CA ASN A 206 0.88 11.45 -2.67
C ASN A 206 0.80 10.76 -1.30
N ILE A 207 -0.25 9.97 -1.06
CA ILE A 207 -0.38 9.15 0.16
C ILE A 207 0.67 8.04 0.18
N LEU A 208 0.88 7.32 -0.94
CA LEU A 208 1.93 6.31 -1.06
C LEU A 208 3.31 6.92 -0.78
N GLU A 209 3.62 8.07 -1.37
CA GLU A 209 4.89 8.77 -1.16
C GLU A 209 5.09 9.15 0.33
N ALA A 210 4.04 9.60 1.01
CA ALA A 210 4.08 9.92 2.44
C ALA A 210 4.34 8.66 3.30
N VAL A 211 3.70 7.54 2.97
CA VAL A 211 3.93 6.24 3.62
C VAL A 211 5.38 5.81 3.47
N VAL A 212 5.91 5.79 2.25
CA VAL A 212 7.29 5.34 1.98
C VAL A 212 8.29 6.24 2.70
N LYS A 213 8.14 7.57 2.64
CA LYS A 213 8.99 8.52 3.38
C LYS A 213 8.92 8.32 4.91
N ARG A 214 7.76 7.93 5.44
CA ARG A 214 7.60 7.67 6.87
C ARG A 214 8.31 6.39 7.32
N LEU A 215 8.26 5.35 6.47
CA LEU A 215 8.95 4.08 6.73
C LEU A 215 10.48 4.24 6.60
N ASP A 216 10.94 4.90 5.54
CA ASP A 216 12.37 5.17 5.29
C ASP A 216 13.03 5.92 6.47
N LYS A 217 12.35 6.94 7.01
CA LYS A 217 12.82 7.65 8.22
C LYS A 217 12.84 6.80 9.48
N GLY A 218 12.00 5.79 9.57
CA GLY A 218 11.95 4.86 10.71
C GLY A 218 13.00 3.74 10.63
N ALA A 219 13.73 3.67 9.52
CA ALA A 219 14.81 2.72 9.29
C ALA A 219 16.16 3.18 9.92
N HIS A 220 16.23 4.43 10.36
CA HIS A 220 17.37 5.06 11.05
C HIS A 220 17.02 5.32 12.52
#